data_53e5370ce49329437500c56d43d53e26
#
_entry.id   53e5370ce49329437500c56d43d53e26
#
_cell.length_a   1.000
_cell.length_b   1.000
_cell.length_c   1.000
_cell.angle_alpha   90.00
_cell.angle_beta   90.00
_cell.angle_gamma   90.00
#
_symmetry.space_group_name_H-M   'P 1'
#
loop_
_entity.id
_entity.type
_entity.pdbx_description
1 polymer ?
#
loop_
_entity_poly.entity_id
_entity_poly.type
_entity_poly.pdbx_seq_one_letter_code
_entity_poly.pdbx_strand_id
1 'polypeptide(L)'
;CYPMTMSDYSAFMMQGRPKQGQTLDEVKDLLLGELKKLREGDFDEKMLEANINNFKLYQMQQLENNDARADMFVESFVNGSDWADEVTALDRMSKLTKDDIVAFANKYLKDDNYAVIYKRQGKDPNEKKMPKPEITPIVMNRDTASTFLKEIQASVVTPIEPVFLDYSKDLTQLKAKSDIPVLYKQNTTNDICQLIYLFDMG
;
A
#
# COMPACT_ATOMS: atom_id res chain seq x y z
N CYS A 1 6.21 6.47 -6.05
CA CYS A 1 5.26 7.51 -5.65
C CYS A 1 4.06 6.86 -4.96
N TYR A 2 3.43 7.59 -4.05
CA TYR A 2 2.26 7.13 -3.31
C TYR A 2 1.49 8.33 -2.74
N PRO A 3 0.17 8.22 -2.57
CA PRO A 3 -0.61 9.19 -1.83
C PRO A 3 -0.36 9.03 -0.33
N MET A 4 -0.37 10.13 0.40
CA MET A 4 -0.43 10.18 1.85
C MET A 4 -1.74 10.87 2.23
N THR A 5 -2.73 10.06 2.61
CA THR A 5 -4.08 10.54 2.93
C THR A 5 -4.17 10.85 4.42
N MET A 6 -4.73 12.00 4.74
CA MET A 6 -4.98 12.44 6.12
C MET A 6 -6.37 13.06 6.18
N SER A 7 -6.93 13.21 7.38
CA SER A 7 -8.28 13.74 7.60
C SER A 7 -8.47 15.17 7.08
N ASP A 8 -7.47 16.03 7.26
CA ASP A 8 -7.60 17.44 6.94
C ASP A 8 -7.06 17.81 5.54
N TYR A 9 -5.98 17.16 5.10
CA TYR A 9 -5.38 17.34 3.78
C TYR A 9 -4.57 16.10 3.39
N SER A 10 -4.25 16.00 2.12
CA SER A 10 -3.48 14.88 1.57
C SER A 10 -2.28 15.40 0.79
N ALA A 11 -1.26 14.57 0.67
CA ALA A 11 -0.09 14.84 -0.12
C ALA A 11 0.17 13.74 -1.14
N PHE A 12 0.71 14.10 -2.29
CA PHE A 12 1.25 13.15 -3.24
C PHE A 12 2.78 13.11 -3.09
N MET A 13 3.29 11.96 -2.67
CA MET A 13 4.71 11.80 -2.35
C MET A 13 5.45 11.13 -3.50
N MET A 14 6.56 11.73 -3.92
CA MET A 14 7.49 11.14 -4.87
C MET A 14 8.86 11.00 -4.22
N GLN A 15 9.50 9.87 -4.36
CA GLN A 15 10.81 9.59 -3.82
C GLN A 15 11.73 9.06 -4.90
N GLY A 16 12.91 9.65 -5.01
CA GLY A 16 13.97 9.18 -5.90
C GLY A 16 15.29 8.98 -5.15
N ARG A 17 16.06 7.99 -5.59
CA ARG A 17 17.43 7.75 -5.10
C ARG A 17 18.40 7.88 -6.27
N PRO A 18 19.45 8.71 -6.15
CA PRO A 18 20.44 8.85 -7.21
C PRO A 18 21.22 7.54 -7.40
N LYS A 19 21.52 7.22 -8.64
CA LYS A 19 22.48 6.19 -9.00
C LYS A 19 23.90 6.73 -8.81
N GLN A 20 24.90 5.83 -8.89
CA GLN A 20 26.29 6.24 -8.83
C GLN A 20 26.60 7.30 -9.90
N GLY A 21 27.19 8.41 -9.50
CA GLY A 21 27.51 9.54 -10.37
C GLY A 21 26.35 10.50 -10.68
N GLN A 22 25.15 10.22 -10.19
CA GLN A 22 23.98 11.08 -10.39
C GLN A 22 23.79 12.00 -9.18
N THR A 23 23.45 13.24 -9.43
CA THR A 23 23.17 14.24 -8.41
C THR A 23 21.71 14.17 -7.91
N LEU A 24 21.45 14.74 -6.74
CA LEU A 24 20.09 14.87 -6.20
C LEU A 24 19.21 15.79 -7.07
N ASP A 25 19.81 16.84 -7.66
CA ASP A 25 19.07 17.75 -8.54
C ASP A 25 18.67 17.09 -9.85
N GLU A 26 19.54 16.27 -10.45
CA GLU A 26 19.16 15.48 -11.62
C GLU A 26 17.97 14.54 -11.33
N VAL A 27 17.95 13.91 -10.14
CA VAL A 27 16.81 13.07 -9.76
C VAL A 27 15.54 13.89 -9.56
N LYS A 28 15.64 15.07 -8.93
CA LYS A 28 14.50 16.01 -8.81
C LYS A 28 13.96 16.39 -10.19
N ASP A 29 14.85 16.78 -11.10
CA ASP A 29 14.44 17.21 -12.44
C ASP A 29 13.79 16.09 -13.26
N LEU A 30 14.24 14.85 -13.10
CA LEU A 30 13.57 13.68 -13.67
C LEU A 30 12.14 13.51 -13.12
N LEU A 31 11.96 13.61 -11.80
CA LEU A 31 10.63 13.48 -11.17
C LEU A 31 9.68 14.60 -11.63
N LEU A 32 10.17 15.83 -11.68
CA LEU A 32 9.37 16.97 -12.18
C LEU A 32 9.07 16.83 -13.68
N GLY A 33 10.00 16.27 -14.45
CA GLY A 33 9.80 15.97 -15.87
C GLY A 33 8.67 14.97 -16.09
N GLU A 34 8.55 13.94 -15.26
CA GLU A 34 7.44 12.99 -15.35
C GLU A 34 6.09 13.63 -14.98
N LEU A 35 6.07 14.52 -13.98
CA LEU A 35 4.85 15.28 -13.68
C LEU A 35 4.44 16.21 -14.84
N LYS A 36 5.42 16.79 -15.54
CA LYS A 36 5.15 17.60 -16.74
C LYS A 36 4.51 16.76 -17.85
N LYS A 37 5.07 15.59 -18.16
CA LYS A 37 4.49 14.65 -19.13
C LYS A 37 3.05 14.27 -18.76
N LEU A 38 2.80 14.02 -17.46
CA LEU A 38 1.47 13.71 -16.98
C LEU A 38 0.47 14.86 -17.24
N ARG A 39 0.88 16.12 -16.98
CA ARG A 39 0.07 17.32 -17.26
C ARG A 39 -0.19 17.53 -18.76
N GLU A 40 0.78 17.16 -19.61
CA GLU A 40 0.70 17.27 -21.06
C GLU A 40 -0.04 16.09 -21.71
N GLY A 41 -0.36 15.04 -20.94
CA GLY A 41 -0.97 13.82 -21.45
C GLY A 41 -0.01 12.95 -22.27
N ASP A 42 1.30 13.13 -22.07
CA ASP A 42 2.33 12.33 -22.76
C ASP A 42 2.54 10.99 -22.05
N PHE A 43 1.52 10.15 -22.09
CA PHE A 43 1.56 8.75 -21.61
C PHE A 43 0.59 7.87 -22.39
N ASP A 44 0.88 6.57 -22.42
CA ASP A 44 0.02 5.59 -23.09
C ASP A 44 -1.26 5.36 -22.25
N GLU A 45 -2.42 5.49 -22.87
CA GLU A 45 -3.71 5.27 -22.22
C GLU A 45 -3.87 3.83 -21.70
N LYS A 46 -3.22 2.86 -22.34
CA LYS A 46 -3.18 1.47 -21.85
C LYS A 46 -2.57 1.32 -20.45
N MET A 47 -1.77 2.30 -20.01
CA MET A 47 -1.25 2.31 -18.65
C MET A 47 -2.34 2.47 -17.58
N LEU A 48 -3.46 3.12 -17.92
CA LEU A 48 -4.59 3.24 -16.99
C LEU A 48 -5.19 1.86 -16.69
N GLU A 49 -5.50 1.10 -17.73
CA GLU A 49 -6.03 -0.27 -17.60
C GLU A 49 -5.05 -1.17 -16.84
N ALA A 50 -3.76 -1.11 -17.17
CA ALA A 50 -2.72 -1.88 -16.50
C ALA A 50 -2.63 -1.55 -15.02
N ASN A 51 -2.67 -0.26 -14.66
CA ASN A 51 -2.66 0.18 -13.26
C ASN A 51 -3.91 -0.26 -12.50
N ILE A 52 -5.10 -0.13 -13.10
CA ILE A 52 -6.36 -0.58 -12.49
C ILE A 52 -6.31 -2.09 -12.21
N ASN A 53 -5.81 -2.89 -13.15
CA ASN A 53 -5.66 -4.33 -12.96
C ASN A 53 -4.65 -4.66 -11.85
N ASN A 54 -3.56 -3.90 -11.72
CA ASN A 54 -2.63 -4.04 -10.61
C ASN A 54 -3.28 -3.70 -9.26
N PHE A 55 -4.10 -2.64 -9.19
CA PHE A 55 -4.84 -2.30 -7.98
C PHE A 55 -5.86 -3.38 -7.60
N LYS A 56 -6.57 -3.95 -8.58
CA LYS A 56 -7.48 -5.08 -8.35
C LYS A 56 -6.74 -6.29 -7.77
N LEU A 57 -5.62 -6.66 -8.38
CA LEU A 57 -4.80 -7.77 -7.89
C LEU A 57 -4.31 -7.50 -6.45
N TYR A 58 -3.79 -6.30 -6.20
CA TYR A 58 -3.33 -5.91 -4.88
C TYR A 58 -4.45 -5.96 -3.84
N GLN A 59 -5.64 -5.44 -4.14
CA GLN A 59 -6.79 -5.49 -3.24
C GLN A 59 -7.22 -6.94 -2.96
N MET A 60 -7.26 -7.81 -3.97
CA MET A 60 -7.57 -9.22 -3.77
C MET A 60 -6.58 -9.90 -2.83
N GLN A 61 -5.27 -9.61 -2.99
CA GLN A 61 -4.23 -10.12 -2.10
C GLN A 61 -4.36 -9.59 -0.67
N GLN A 62 -4.67 -8.31 -0.51
CA GLN A 62 -4.90 -7.70 0.81
C GLN A 62 -6.09 -8.35 1.53
N LEU A 63 -7.16 -8.62 0.79
CA LEU A 63 -8.37 -9.24 1.34
C LEU A 63 -8.20 -10.71 1.75
N GLU A 64 -7.09 -11.36 1.40
CA GLU A 64 -6.73 -12.69 1.95
C GLU A 64 -6.28 -12.63 3.41
N ASN A 65 -5.85 -11.46 3.90
CA ASN A 65 -5.36 -11.25 5.24
C ASN A 65 -6.43 -10.58 6.13
N ASN A 66 -6.71 -11.17 7.30
CA ASN A 66 -7.70 -10.65 8.23
C ASN A 66 -7.27 -9.32 8.87
N ASP A 67 -5.99 -9.15 9.15
CA ASP A 67 -5.47 -7.90 9.72
C ASP A 67 -5.63 -6.76 8.70
N ALA A 68 -5.29 -7.00 7.42
CA ALA A 68 -5.49 -6.02 6.37
C ALA A 68 -6.98 -5.65 6.17
N ARG A 69 -7.90 -6.61 6.33
CA ARG A 69 -9.35 -6.31 6.32
C ARG A 69 -9.75 -5.42 7.49
N ALA A 70 -9.23 -5.70 8.68
CA ALA A 70 -9.50 -4.87 9.86
C ALA A 70 -8.91 -3.46 9.69
N ASP A 71 -7.69 -3.36 9.17
CA ASP A 71 -7.03 -2.08 8.91
C ASP A 71 -7.81 -1.20 7.94
N MET A 72 -8.43 -1.77 6.90
CA MET A 72 -9.29 -1.01 5.98
C MET A 72 -10.45 -0.30 6.72
N PHE A 73 -11.08 -0.95 7.69
CA PHE A 73 -12.13 -0.32 8.49
C PHE A 73 -11.58 0.78 9.39
N VAL A 74 -10.41 0.54 10.00
CA VAL A 74 -9.74 1.52 10.85
C VAL A 74 -9.34 2.75 10.04
N GLU A 75 -8.73 2.55 8.88
CA GLU A 75 -8.32 3.65 7.98
C GLU A 75 -9.50 4.47 7.50
N SER A 76 -10.58 3.82 7.08
CA SER A 76 -11.83 4.49 6.69
C SER A 76 -12.36 5.38 7.83
N PHE A 77 -12.41 4.84 9.04
CA PHE A 77 -12.85 5.58 10.22
C PHE A 77 -11.93 6.76 10.56
N VAL A 78 -10.62 6.54 10.58
CA VAL A 78 -9.61 7.58 10.93
C VAL A 78 -9.61 8.72 9.91
N ASN A 79 -9.75 8.39 8.63
CA ASN A 79 -9.79 9.38 7.54
C ASN A 79 -11.17 10.03 7.38
N GLY A 80 -12.19 9.54 8.08
CA GLY A 80 -13.56 10.05 7.96
C GLY A 80 -14.19 9.78 6.59
N SER A 81 -13.71 8.73 5.88
CA SER A 81 -14.28 8.33 4.59
C SER A 81 -15.52 7.46 4.79
N ASP A 82 -16.47 7.56 3.84
CA ASP A 82 -17.63 6.68 3.83
C ASP A 82 -17.21 5.27 3.38
N TRP A 83 -17.62 4.24 4.11
CA TRP A 83 -17.32 2.86 3.74
C TRP A 83 -17.85 2.49 2.35
N ALA A 84 -18.99 3.04 1.93
CA ALA A 84 -19.50 2.88 0.58
C ALA A 84 -18.52 3.39 -0.49
N ASP A 85 -17.78 4.44 -0.18
CA ASP A 85 -16.73 4.96 -1.06
C ASP A 85 -15.52 4.04 -1.14
N GLU A 86 -15.13 3.42 -0.03
CA GLU A 86 -14.01 2.48 -0.01
C GLU A 86 -14.31 1.24 -0.86
N VAL A 87 -15.48 0.63 -0.67
CA VAL A 87 -15.84 -0.60 -1.42
C VAL A 87 -16.10 -0.36 -2.91
N THR A 88 -16.40 0.87 -3.31
CA THR A 88 -16.61 1.24 -4.72
C THR A 88 -15.41 1.92 -5.37
N ALA A 89 -14.30 2.05 -4.66
CA ALA A 89 -13.13 2.80 -5.14
C ALA A 89 -12.59 2.27 -6.47
N LEU A 90 -12.46 0.95 -6.63
CA LEU A 90 -12.00 0.34 -7.88
C LEU A 90 -12.98 0.56 -9.04
N ASP A 91 -14.29 0.49 -8.78
CA ASP A 91 -15.31 0.75 -9.81
C ASP A 91 -15.30 2.21 -10.26
N ARG A 92 -15.04 3.15 -9.35
CA ARG A 92 -14.85 4.56 -9.69
C ARG A 92 -13.55 4.76 -10.47
N MET A 93 -12.46 4.14 -10.02
CA MET A 93 -11.16 4.22 -10.68
C MET A 93 -11.22 3.68 -12.11
N SER A 94 -11.97 2.61 -12.36
CA SER A 94 -12.11 2.01 -13.69
C SER A 94 -12.84 2.89 -14.71
N LYS A 95 -13.51 3.94 -14.25
CA LYS A 95 -14.22 4.90 -15.11
C LYS A 95 -13.39 6.14 -15.45
N LEU A 96 -12.21 6.29 -14.84
CA LEU A 96 -11.32 7.41 -15.10
C LEU A 96 -10.75 7.34 -16.51
N THR A 97 -10.78 8.46 -17.19
CA THR A 97 -10.22 8.65 -18.51
C THR A 97 -8.82 9.29 -18.43
N LYS A 98 -8.12 9.29 -19.55
CA LYS A 98 -6.86 10.03 -19.68
C LYS A 98 -7.06 11.52 -19.40
N ASP A 99 -8.14 12.11 -19.88
CA ASP A 99 -8.46 13.52 -19.68
C ASP A 99 -8.69 13.86 -18.20
N ASP A 100 -9.32 12.96 -17.44
CA ASP A 100 -9.49 13.13 -15.98
C ASP A 100 -8.14 13.19 -15.27
N ILE A 101 -7.20 12.31 -15.64
CA ILE A 101 -5.85 12.31 -15.07
C ILE A 101 -5.10 13.58 -15.42
N VAL A 102 -5.17 14.03 -16.67
CA VAL A 102 -4.55 15.28 -17.13
C VAL A 102 -5.15 16.48 -16.40
N ALA A 103 -6.46 16.53 -16.25
CA ALA A 103 -7.16 17.60 -15.53
C ALA A 103 -6.74 17.64 -14.05
N PHE A 104 -6.68 16.48 -13.40
CA PHE A 104 -6.21 16.36 -12.02
C PHE A 104 -4.75 16.85 -11.89
N ALA A 105 -3.87 16.39 -12.77
CA ALA A 105 -2.46 16.79 -12.74
C ALA A 105 -2.27 18.29 -12.93
N ASN A 106 -2.98 18.91 -13.87
CA ASN A 106 -2.95 20.34 -14.09
C ASN A 106 -3.55 21.14 -12.93
N LYS A 107 -4.49 20.59 -12.19
CA LYS A 107 -5.10 21.23 -11.02
C LYS A 107 -4.20 21.20 -9.79
N TYR A 108 -3.58 20.05 -9.50
CA TYR A 108 -2.94 19.81 -8.23
C TYR A 108 -1.41 19.64 -8.29
N LEU A 109 -0.87 19.05 -9.36
CA LEU A 109 0.56 18.76 -9.50
C LEU A 109 1.30 19.87 -10.28
N LYS A 110 1.19 21.10 -9.78
CA LYS A 110 1.75 22.30 -10.39
C LYS A 110 3.21 22.52 -10.00
N ASP A 111 3.90 23.37 -10.77
CA ASP A 111 5.29 23.73 -10.50
C ASP A 111 5.47 24.69 -9.29
N ASP A 112 4.37 25.21 -8.75
CA ASP A 112 4.33 26.09 -7.57
C ASP A 112 3.67 25.45 -6.33
N ASN A 113 3.36 24.15 -6.40
CA ASN A 113 2.64 23.42 -5.33
C ASN A 113 3.39 22.17 -4.88
N TYR A 114 4.69 22.30 -4.57
CA TYR A 114 5.46 21.20 -4.02
C TYR A 114 6.58 21.68 -3.08
N ALA A 115 7.07 20.78 -2.23
CA ALA A 115 8.27 20.96 -1.43
C ALA A 115 9.28 19.86 -1.75
N VAL A 116 10.57 20.19 -1.78
CA VAL A 116 11.65 19.23 -2.00
C VAL A 116 12.44 19.07 -0.73
N ILE A 117 12.61 17.81 -0.31
CA ILE A 117 13.44 17.45 0.84
C ILE A 117 14.62 16.62 0.36
N TYR A 118 15.84 17.14 0.57
CA TYR A 118 17.07 16.44 0.25
C TYR A 118 17.65 15.75 1.49
N LYS A 119 17.82 14.44 1.42
CA LYS A 119 18.59 13.71 2.41
C LYS A 119 20.05 13.60 1.94
N ARG A 120 20.93 14.35 2.58
CA ARG A 120 22.37 14.39 2.27
C ARG A 120 23.16 13.60 3.32
N GLN A 121 24.31 13.08 2.91
CA GLN A 121 25.27 12.46 3.84
C GLN A 121 26.04 13.53 4.60
N GLY A 122 26.30 13.28 5.89
CA GLY A 122 27.09 14.17 6.76
C GLY A 122 26.26 14.79 7.87
N LYS A 123 26.88 15.71 8.58
CA LYS A 123 26.23 16.52 9.63
C LYS A 123 25.95 17.91 9.08
N ASP A 124 24.77 18.44 9.34
CA ASP A 124 24.49 19.84 9.05
C ASP A 124 25.23 20.72 10.08
N PRO A 125 26.19 21.57 9.61
CA PRO A 125 26.90 22.48 10.52
C PRO A 125 25.98 23.52 11.18
N ASN A 126 24.80 23.73 10.63
CA ASN A 126 23.82 24.71 11.13
C ASN A 126 22.73 24.04 12.02
N GLU A 127 22.89 22.74 12.32
CA GLU A 127 21.93 22.02 13.18
C GLU A 127 21.85 22.69 14.56
N LYS A 128 20.72 23.36 14.81
CA LYS A 128 20.41 23.89 16.14
C LYS A 128 19.72 22.80 16.94
N LYS A 129 20.42 22.28 17.95
CA LYS A 129 19.77 21.41 18.93
C LYS A 129 18.73 22.22 19.70
N MET A 130 17.49 21.96 19.44
CA MET A 130 16.40 22.48 20.28
C MET A 130 16.51 21.84 21.69
N PRO A 131 16.39 22.61 22.77
CA PRO A 131 16.28 22.02 24.07
C PRO A 131 15.05 21.11 24.12
N LYS A 132 15.24 19.92 24.68
CA LYS A 132 14.13 18.98 24.83
C LYS A 132 13.09 19.60 25.78
N PRO A 133 11.83 19.78 25.38
CA PRO A 133 10.82 20.31 26.28
C PRO A 133 10.61 19.34 27.43
N GLU A 134 10.27 19.88 28.59
CA GLU A 134 9.82 19.05 29.72
C GLU A 134 8.53 18.33 29.30
N ILE A 135 8.58 17.00 29.38
CA ILE A 135 7.41 16.17 29.08
C ILE A 135 6.70 15.94 30.42
N THR A 136 5.49 16.46 30.54
CA THR A 136 4.63 16.14 31.67
C THR A 136 4.40 14.63 31.71
N PRO A 137 4.76 13.93 32.79
CA PRO A 137 4.53 12.50 32.91
C PRO A 137 3.04 12.20 32.79
N ILE A 138 2.66 11.35 31.84
CA ILE A 138 1.30 10.84 31.75
C ILE A 138 1.16 9.72 32.76
N VAL A 139 0.26 9.90 33.71
CA VAL A 139 -0.10 8.84 34.66
C VAL A 139 -0.89 7.79 33.88
N MET A 140 -0.23 6.69 33.52
CA MET A 140 -0.90 5.56 32.87
C MET A 140 -1.57 4.72 33.93
N ASN A 141 -2.90 4.69 33.91
CA ASN A 141 -3.68 3.78 34.73
C ASN A 141 -3.73 2.42 34.01
N ARG A 142 -2.85 1.52 34.41
CA ARG A 142 -2.78 0.15 33.86
C ARG A 142 -3.72 -0.83 34.55
N ASP A 143 -4.28 -0.43 35.67
CA ASP A 143 -5.07 -1.31 36.55
C ASP A 143 -6.57 -1.23 36.27
N THR A 144 -7.00 -0.28 35.45
CA THR A 144 -8.42 -0.14 35.07
C THR A 144 -8.59 -0.26 33.56
N ALA A 145 -9.54 -1.09 33.16
CA ALA A 145 -10.01 -1.17 31.78
C ALA A 145 -11.37 -0.44 31.65
N SER A 146 -11.62 0.15 30.48
CA SER A 146 -12.94 0.72 30.16
C SER A 146 -14.02 -0.35 30.21
N THR A 147 -15.26 0.04 30.41
CA THR A 147 -16.42 -0.88 30.35
C THR A 147 -16.45 -1.63 29.03
N PHE A 148 -16.24 -0.93 27.91
CA PHE A 148 -16.16 -1.51 26.58
C PHE A 148 -15.08 -2.62 26.48
N LEU A 149 -13.86 -2.36 26.98
CA LEU A 149 -12.81 -3.37 26.94
C LEU A 149 -13.16 -4.59 27.81
N LYS A 150 -13.75 -4.39 28.98
CA LYS A 150 -14.22 -5.48 29.84
C LYS A 150 -15.29 -6.33 29.16
N GLU A 151 -16.24 -5.70 28.46
CA GLU A 151 -17.28 -6.39 27.69
C GLU A 151 -16.68 -7.22 26.56
N ILE A 152 -15.71 -6.67 25.79
CA ILE A 152 -15.01 -7.40 24.75
C ILE A 152 -14.23 -8.60 25.33
N GLN A 153 -13.53 -8.40 26.43
CA GLN A 153 -12.77 -9.48 27.09
C GLN A 153 -13.66 -10.57 27.68
N ALA A 154 -14.86 -10.21 28.11
CA ALA A 154 -15.85 -11.16 28.62
C ALA A 154 -16.68 -11.83 27.52
N SER A 155 -16.60 -11.38 26.29
CA SER A 155 -17.35 -11.98 25.18
C SER A 155 -16.88 -13.42 24.91
N VAL A 156 -17.84 -14.31 24.68
CA VAL A 156 -17.54 -15.70 24.33
C VAL A 156 -17.11 -15.73 22.86
N VAL A 157 -15.87 -16.09 22.64
CA VAL A 157 -15.31 -16.27 21.29
C VAL A 157 -15.40 -17.74 20.93
N THR A 158 -15.99 -18.07 19.81
CA THR A 158 -15.95 -19.43 19.27
C THR A 158 -14.51 -19.76 18.88
N PRO A 159 -13.92 -20.85 19.40
CA PRO A 159 -12.57 -21.24 19.00
C PRO A 159 -12.48 -21.48 17.50
N ILE A 160 -11.41 -21.02 16.89
CA ILE A 160 -11.08 -21.32 15.49
C ILE A 160 -10.33 -22.64 15.48
N GLU A 161 -10.93 -23.67 14.89
CA GLU A 161 -10.26 -24.96 14.69
C GLU A 161 -9.17 -24.80 13.61
N PRO A 162 -7.91 -25.18 13.91
CA PRO A 162 -6.84 -25.10 12.92
C PRO A 162 -7.08 -26.12 11.80
N VAL A 163 -7.00 -25.68 10.56
CA VAL A 163 -7.08 -26.53 9.38
C VAL A 163 -5.67 -26.84 8.89
N PHE A 164 -5.27 -28.08 9.04
CA PHE A 164 -3.97 -28.57 8.54
C PHE A 164 -4.10 -29.12 7.13
N LEU A 165 -3.12 -28.79 6.28
CA LEU A 165 -3.04 -29.31 4.93
C LEU A 165 -2.60 -30.78 4.95
N ASP A 166 -3.42 -31.68 4.40
CA ASP A 166 -3.03 -33.07 4.14
C ASP A 166 -2.52 -33.21 2.71
N TYR A 167 -1.20 -33.35 2.56
CA TYR A 167 -0.54 -33.41 1.25
C TYR A 167 -1.06 -34.55 0.35
N SER A 168 -1.60 -35.61 0.95
CA SER A 168 -2.13 -36.76 0.21
C SER A 168 -3.55 -36.56 -0.31
N LYS A 169 -4.32 -35.67 0.33
CA LYS A 169 -5.74 -35.41 0.01
C LYS A 169 -6.00 -34.06 -0.59
N ASP A 170 -5.28 -33.03 -0.08
CA ASP A 170 -5.56 -31.64 -0.42
C ASP A 170 -4.77 -31.14 -1.63
N LEU A 171 -3.78 -31.91 -2.09
CA LEU A 171 -2.94 -31.59 -3.23
C LEU A 171 -3.08 -32.64 -4.34
N THR A 172 -3.12 -32.16 -5.58
CA THR A 172 -2.98 -33.05 -6.74
C THR A 172 -1.50 -33.17 -7.10
N GLN A 173 -0.99 -34.38 -7.08
CA GLN A 173 0.39 -34.65 -7.48
C GLN A 173 0.42 -34.96 -8.98
N LEU A 174 1.16 -34.15 -9.73
CA LEU A 174 1.32 -34.28 -11.17
C LEU A 174 2.82 -34.39 -11.53
N LYS A 175 3.11 -34.77 -12.74
CA LYS A 175 4.44 -34.71 -13.33
C LYS A 175 4.40 -33.87 -14.60
N ALA A 176 5.28 -32.88 -14.68
CA ALA A 176 5.51 -32.15 -15.92
C ALA A 176 6.43 -32.95 -16.85
N LYS A 177 6.68 -32.42 -18.07
CA LYS A 177 7.70 -32.97 -18.97
C LYS A 177 9.05 -33.04 -18.23
N SER A 178 9.85 -34.07 -18.48
CA SER A 178 11.13 -34.33 -17.81
C SER A 178 10.99 -34.77 -16.35
N ASP A 179 9.88 -35.39 -15.98
CA ASP A 179 9.62 -35.95 -14.65
C ASP A 179 9.68 -34.95 -13.49
N ILE A 180 9.59 -33.66 -13.76
CA ILE A 180 9.54 -32.63 -12.73
C ILE A 180 8.27 -32.80 -11.90
N PRO A 181 8.36 -33.03 -10.58
CA PRO A 181 7.19 -33.14 -9.71
C PRO A 181 6.47 -31.78 -9.61
N VAL A 182 5.16 -31.82 -9.69
CA VAL A 182 4.29 -30.65 -9.54
C VAL A 182 3.26 -30.93 -8.46
N LEU A 183 3.19 -30.06 -7.47
CA LEU A 183 2.13 -30.06 -6.48
C LEU A 183 1.13 -28.97 -6.86
N TYR A 184 -0.10 -29.34 -7.10
CA TYR A 184 -1.16 -28.44 -7.52
C TYR A 184 -2.28 -28.41 -6.49
N LYS A 185 -2.74 -27.21 -6.15
CA LYS A 185 -3.97 -26.98 -5.39
C LYS A 185 -4.78 -25.91 -6.08
N GLN A 186 -6.03 -26.21 -6.36
CA GLN A 186 -6.95 -25.22 -6.92
C GLN A 186 -7.27 -24.16 -5.86
N ASN A 187 -7.11 -22.89 -6.21
CA ASN A 187 -7.65 -21.79 -5.42
C ASN A 187 -9.15 -21.68 -5.69
N THR A 188 -9.96 -21.84 -4.64
CA THR A 188 -11.43 -21.75 -4.71
C THR A 188 -11.96 -20.48 -4.05
N THR A 189 -11.08 -19.62 -3.54
CA THR A 189 -11.44 -18.40 -2.80
C THR A 189 -11.49 -17.17 -3.70
N ASN A 190 -10.59 -17.11 -4.68
CA ASN A 190 -10.50 -15.99 -5.62
C ASN A 190 -9.78 -16.46 -6.90
N ASP A 191 -9.60 -15.56 -7.86
CA ASP A 191 -8.98 -15.85 -9.16
C ASP A 191 -7.45 -15.72 -9.15
N ILE A 192 -6.81 -15.62 -7.98
CA ILE A 192 -5.35 -15.52 -7.89
C ILE A 192 -4.72 -16.87 -8.20
N CYS A 193 -3.81 -16.88 -9.18
CA CYS A 193 -2.96 -18.01 -9.52
C CYS A 193 -1.51 -17.70 -9.14
N GLN A 194 -0.84 -18.65 -8.48
CA GLN A 194 0.56 -18.52 -8.12
C GLN A 194 1.35 -19.73 -8.64
N LEU A 195 2.48 -19.48 -9.30
CA LEU A 195 3.40 -20.51 -9.76
C LEU A 195 4.75 -20.33 -9.09
N ILE A 196 5.20 -21.38 -8.36
CA ILE A 196 6.44 -21.35 -7.61
C ILE A 196 7.37 -22.44 -8.15
N TYR A 197 8.60 -22.08 -8.49
CA TYR A 197 9.68 -23.00 -8.82
C TYR A 197 10.61 -23.15 -7.63
N LEU A 198 10.83 -24.39 -7.19
CA LEU A 198 11.79 -24.70 -6.14
C LEU A 198 13.04 -25.32 -6.77
N PHE A 199 14.19 -24.79 -6.45
CA PHE A 199 15.48 -25.29 -6.87
C PHE A 199 16.28 -25.67 -5.63
N ASP A 200 16.76 -26.90 -5.61
CA ASP A 200 17.72 -27.34 -4.60
C ASP A 200 19.08 -26.70 -4.92
N MET A 201 19.47 -25.73 -4.13
CA MET A 201 20.79 -25.10 -4.20
C MET A 201 21.43 -25.17 -2.82
N GLY A 202 22.46 -25.99 -2.71
CA GLY A 202 23.28 -26.11 -1.53
C GLY A 202 24.41 -25.05 -1.48
#